data_567f68b31f145ee4d66b6f7e0ebab476
#
_entry.id   567f68b31f145ee4d66b6f7e0ebab476
#
_cell.length_a   1.000
_cell.length_b   1.000
_cell.length_c   1.000
_cell.angle_alpha   90.00
_cell.angle_beta   90.00
_cell.angle_gamma   90.00
#
_symmetry.space_group_name_H-M   'P 1'
#
loop_
_entity.id
_entity.type
_entity.pdbx_description
1 polymer ?
#
loop_
_entity_poly.entity_id
_entity_poly.type
_entity_poly.pdbx_seq_one_letter_code
_entity_poly.pdbx_strand_id
1 'polypeptide(L)'
;MRNTSLACLLKRVRSYRYAVLALIWGASTSMDNLPKPTQRMWVSSKTTTPVALMRTTWDYQHGLSIALKGGTAQSGHTHLDAGSFIFISKDTRWSTDLGPQDYNSLESKGIDLWNKSQESDRWKVFRYNNLAHNTLSFDNKYQNVNGYATITDFSDNENYMYAIADLTKIYEGQAKEVKRGVAIVDSHYAVVRDEVKTLGQPTVIRWNMVTEAQPAIIGEHTIQLSQNGEKLLLEVESPAKVRMKTWSATSPNSWDAKNPGVTFVGFEAELRPNTTEVLQVKLIPEGNFDSSKEIMPLTDWKNN
;
A
#
# COMPACT_ATOMS: atom_id res chain seq x y z
N MET A 1 -0.47 -8.73 34.23
CA MET A 1 0.55 -7.90 33.57
C MET A 1 1.61 -8.85 33.01
N ARG A 2 1.52 -9.17 31.72
CA ARG A 2 2.52 -10.06 31.08
C ARG A 2 3.66 -9.18 30.57
N ASN A 3 4.85 -9.45 31.10
CA ASN A 3 6.12 -8.91 30.65
C ASN A 3 6.18 -8.93 29.11
N THR A 4 5.92 -7.82 28.46
CA THR A 4 6.35 -7.54 27.10
C THR A 4 7.85 -7.29 27.15
N SER A 5 8.55 -8.35 27.52
CA SER A 5 9.98 -8.35 27.78
C SER A 5 10.74 -8.16 26.46
N LEU A 6 11.98 -7.70 26.63
CA LEU A 6 13.10 -7.77 25.69
C LEU A 6 13.03 -8.97 24.73
N ALA A 7 12.42 -10.09 25.13
CA ALA A 7 12.18 -11.27 24.32
C ALA A 7 11.25 -11.06 23.12
N CYS A 8 10.26 -10.15 23.19
CA CYS A 8 9.38 -9.83 22.05
C CYS A 8 10.13 -8.93 21.05
N LEU A 9 10.88 -7.97 21.54
CA LEU A 9 11.79 -7.17 20.69
C LEU A 9 12.84 -8.07 20.02
N LEU A 10 13.42 -9.00 20.74
CA LEU A 10 14.43 -9.94 20.24
C LEU A 10 13.89 -10.89 19.18
N LYS A 11 12.62 -11.31 19.24
CA LYS A 11 12.00 -12.13 18.18
C LYS A 11 11.92 -11.36 16.87
N ARG A 12 11.62 -10.06 16.91
CA ARG A 12 11.58 -9.19 15.72
C ARG A 12 12.96 -8.75 15.21
N VAL A 13 13.95 -8.71 16.09
CA VAL A 13 15.31 -8.22 15.78
C VAL A 13 16.27 -9.36 15.39
N ARG A 14 15.85 -10.62 15.46
CA ARG A 14 16.71 -11.81 15.21
C ARG A 14 17.42 -11.83 13.84
N SER A 15 16.91 -11.10 12.86
CA SER A 15 17.49 -11.01 11.51
C SER A 15 18.36 -9.77 11.28
N TYR A 16 18.44 -8.85 12.24
CA TYR A 16 19.19 -7.60 12.06
C TYR A 16 20.60 -7.73 12.65
N ARG A 17 21.63 -7.51 11.80
CA ARG A 17 23.04 -7.50 12.22
C ARG A 17 23.36 -6.50 13.36
N TYR A 18 22.49 -5.54 13.62
CA TYR A 18 22.60 -4.56 14.72
C TYR A 18 21.88 -4.98 16.00
N ALA A 19 21.28 -6.17 16.06
CA ALA A 19 20.57 -6.66 17.25
C ALA A 19 21.47 -6.67 18.50
N VAL A 20 22.73 -7.06 18.32
CA VAL A 20 23.72 -7.09 19.42
C VAL A 20 24.01 -5.67 19.94
N LEU A 21 24.13 -4.69 19.05
CA LEU A 21 24.32 -3.30 19.44
C LEU A 21 23.09 -2.73 20.16
N ALA A 22 21.89 -3.06 19.69
CA ALA A 22 20.66 -2.67 20.38
C ALA A 22 20.56 -3.26 21.80
N LEU A 23 21.04 -4.49 22.01
CA LEU A 23 21.13 -5.11 23.34
C LEU A 23 22.13 -4.39 24.22
N ILE A 24 23.33 -4.09 23.71
CA ILE A 24 24.39 -3.40 24.47
C ILE A 24 23.92 -2.00 24.86
N TRP A 25 23.39 -1.23 23.94
CA TRP A 25 22.92 0.14 24.19
C TRP A 25 21.66 0.20 25.05
N GLY A 26 20.79 -0.80 24.94
CA GLY A 26 19.56 -0.90 25.71
C GLY A 26 19.73 -1.54 27.10
N ALA A 27 20.90 -2.13 27.43
CA ALA A 27 21.09 -2.91 28.64
C ALA A 27 20.86 -2.11 29.94
N SER A 28 21.11 -0.79 29.90
CA SER A 28 20.88 0.12 31.04
C SER A 28 19.55 0.90 30.93
N THR A 29 18.76 0.65 29.93
CA THR A 29 17.50 1.40 29.68
C THR A 29 16.34 0.62 30.26
N SER A 30 15.60 1.20 31.22
CA SER A 30 14.33 0.65 31.68
C SER A 30 13.24 1.07 30.66
N MET A 31 12.57 0.09 30.08
CA MET A 31 11.43 0.33 29.18
C MET A 31 10.25 1.01 29.87
N ASP A 32 10.14 0.83 31.20
CA ASP A 32 9.05 1.42 32.01
C ASP A 32 9.18 2.95 32.13
N ASN A 33 10.40 3.47 31.95
CA ASN A 33 10.70 4.90 32.05
C ASN A 33 10.70 5.63 30.69
N LEU A 34 10.47 4.92 29.59
CA LEU A 34 10.39 5.56 28.28
C LEU A 34 9.05 6.29 28.11
N PRO A 35 9.06 7.54 27.66
CA PRO A 35 7.80 8.23 27.35
C PRO A 35 7.06 7.45 26.25
N LYS A 36 5.76 7.25 26.46
CA LYS A 36 4.92 6.64 25.41
C LYS A 36 4.87 7.58 24.23
N PRO A 37 5.11 7.11 23.00
CA PRO A 37 4.99 7.95 21.84
C PRO A 37 3.54 8.42 21.69
N THR A 38 3.36 9.72 21.39
CA THR A 38 2.04 10.33 21.20
C THR A 38 1.76 10.66 19.75
N GLN A 39 2.81 10.87 18.94
CA GLN A 39 2.66 11.19 17.52
C GLN A 39 2.04 10.02 16.76
N ARG A 40 0.98 10.30 16.00
CA ARG A 40 0.23 9.30 15.25
C ARG A 40 0.35 9.45 13.73
N MET A 41 0.86 10.57 13.25
CA MET A 41 1.06 10.83 11.84
C MET A 41 2.46 11.36 11.54
N TRP A 42 3.05 10.87 10.45
CA TRP A 42 4.29 11.38 9.87
C TRP A 42 4.08 11.56 8.38
N VAL A 43 4.47 12.72 7.88
CA VAL A 43 4.45 13.03 6.45
C VAL A 43 5.80 13.60 6.05
N SER A 44 6.41 13.01 5.04
CA SER A 44 7.63 13.48 4.41
C SER A 44 7.32 13.81 2.95
N SER A 45 6.84 15.02 2.68
CA SER A 45 6.35 15.43 1.35
C SER A 45 7.45 15.99 0.43
N LYS A 46 8.57 16.47 1.00
CA LYS A 46 9.65 17.16 0.26
C LYS A 46 10.91 16.29 0.08
N THR A 47 10.73 15.05 -0.36
CA THR A 47 11.84 14.08 -0.56
C THR A 47 11.69 13.38 -1.89
N THR A 48 12.73 12.66 -2.34
CA THR A 48 12.68 11.82 -3.55
C THR A 48 11.65 10.69 -3.44
N THR A 49 11.31 10.30 -2.20
CA THR A 49 10.29 9.28 -1.91
C THR A 49 9.36 9.81 -0.81
N PRO A 50 8.37 10.66 -1.15
CA PRO A 50 7.35 11.10 -0.21
C PRO A 50 6.60 9.92 0.39
N VAL A 51 6.36 9.98 1.69
CA VAL A 51 5.57 8.98 2.41
C VAL A 51 4.68 9.65 3.44
N ALA A 52 3.50 9.12 3.63
CA ALA A 52 2.64 9.41 4.77
C ALA A 52 2.42 8.11 5.56
N LEU A 53 2.53 8.18 6.87
CA LEU A 53 2.24 7.10 7.78
C LEU A 53 1.27 7.58 8.84
N MET A 54 0.17 6.88 9.02
CA MET A 54 -0.87 7.16 10.00
C MET A 54 -1.12 5.94 10.87
N ARG A 55 -1.45 6.18 12.15
CA ARG A 55 -1.86 5.14 13.08
C ARG A 55 -2.83 5.67 14.14
N THR A 56 -3.73 4.84 14.59
CA THR A 56 -4.68 5.21 15.65
C THR A 56 -4.05 5.17 17.03
N THR A 57 -3.16 4.23 17.28
CA THR A 57 -2.47 4.03 18.55
C THR A 57 -1.11 3.35 18.35
N TRP A 58 -0.25 3.41 19.37
CA TRP A 58 0.97 2.65 19.47
C TRP A 58 0.78 1.22 20.02
N ASP A 59 -0.42 0.90 20.46
CA ASP A 59 -0.79 -0.47 20.80
C ASP A 59 -1.13 -1.24 19.50
N TYR A 60 -0.18 -2.08 19.09
CA TYR A 60 -0.30 -2.83 17.84
C TYR A 60 -1.43 -3.87 17.85
N GLN A 61 -1.84 -4.34 19.04
CA GLN A 61 -2.90 -5.35 19.17
C GLN A 61 -4.29 -4.77 18.92
N HIS A 62 -4.46 -3.45 19.12
CA HIS A 62 -5.76 -2.78 19.02
C HIS A 62 -5.79 -1.68 17.97
N GLY A 63 -4.64 -1.36 17.38
CA GLY A 63 -4.50 -0.23 16.46
C GLY A 63 -4.65 -0.57 14.99
N LEU A 64 -4.94 0.49 14.24
CA LEU A 64 -4.87 0.54 12.79
C LEU A 64 -3.65 1.36 12.37
N SER A 65 -3.03 0.97 11.28
CA SER A 65 -1.99 1.78 10.63
C SER A 65 -2.14 1.68 9.12
N ILE A 66 -2.03 2.82 8.44
CA ILE A 66 -1.95 2.86 6.98
C ILE A 66 -0.81 3.77 6.55
N ALA A 67 -0.10 3.38 5.51
CA ALA A 67 0.93 4.19 4.89
C ALA A 67 0.65 4.36 3.41
N LEU A 68 1.03 5.52 2.85
CA LEU A 68 0.95 5.84 1.43
C LEU A 68 2.34 6.28 0.95
N LYS A 69 2.76 5.74 -0.19
CA LYS A 69 4.04 6.06 -0.82
C LYS A 69 3.82 6.87 -2.10
N GLY A 70 4.55 7.97 -2.23
CA GLY A 70 4.74 8.70 -3.48
C GLY A 70 6.11 8.42 -4.11
N GLY A 71 6.67 9.43 -4.80
CA GLY A 71 8.03 9.42 -5.34
C GLY A 71 8.11 9.06 -6.81
N THR A 72 9.30 8.60 -7.21
CA THR A 72 9.67 8.37 -8.61
C THR A 72 10.50 7.10 -8.76
N ALA A 73 10.41 6.47 -9.92
CA ALA A 73 11.28 5.35 -10.30
C ALA A 73 12.72 5.79 -10.65
N GLN A 74 12.99 7.10 -10.82
CA GLN A 74 14.31 7.63 -11.19
C GLN A 74 15.32 7.66 -10.03
N SER A 75 14.88 7.51 -8.78
CA SER A 75 15.79 7.41 -7.63
C SER A 75 16.54 6.07 -7.59
N GLY A 76 17.62 5.99 -6.78
CA GLY A 76 18.35 4.74 -6.56
C GLY A 76 17.44 3.68 -5.90
N HIS A 77 17.55 2.43 -6.36
CA HIS A 77 16.88 1.25 -5.77
C HIS A 77 15.34 1.31 -5.70
N THR A 78 14.69 2.18 -6.47
CA THR A 78 13.23 2.34 -6.50
C THR A 78 12.56 1.34 -7.44
N HIS A 79 11.27 1.15 -7.24
CA HIS A 79 10.36 0.35 -8.06
C HIS A 79 9.33 1.27 -8.75
N LEU A 80 8.54 0.72 -9.65
CA LEU A 80 7.32 1.35 -10.16
C LEU A 80 6.19 1.08 -9.15
N ASP A 81 6.23 1.78 -8.02
CA ASP A 81 5.38 1.51 -6.86
C ASP A 81 4.75 2.78 -6.27
N ALA A 82 4.74 3.87 -7.02
CA ALA A 82 4.10 5.09 -6.60
C ALA A 82 2.58 4.88 -6.40
N GLY A 83 2.04 5.43 -5.31
CA GLY A 83 0.67 5.19 -4.89
C GLY A 83 0.47 3.90 -4.08
N SER A 84 1.52 3.11 -3.83
CA SER A 84 1.40 1.92 -2.99
C SER A 84 1.07 2.28 -1.55
N PHE A 85 0.26 1.42 -0.92
CA PHE A 85 -0.12 1.53 0.48
C PHE A 85 0.16 0.25 1.25
N ILE A 86 0.34 0.37 2.56
CA ILE A 86 0.42 -0.76 3.51
C ILE A 86 -0.67 -0.55 4.54
N PHE A 87 -1.42 -1.60 4.86
CA PHE A 87 -2.44 -1.58 5.89
C PHE A 87 -2.23 -2.67 6.93
N ILE A 88 -2.30 -2.28 8.20
CA ILE A 88 -2.13 -3.15 9.36
C ILE A 88 -3.28 -2.89 10.32
N SER A 89 -3.91 -3.93 10.82
CA SER A 89 -4.84 -3.87 11.94
C SER A 89 -4.63 -5.05 12.87
N LYS A 90 -4.77 -4.84 14.16
CA LYS A 90 -4.63 -5.88 15.19
C LYS A 90 -3.37 -6.74 15.03
N ASP A 91 -2.22 -6.10 14.86
CA ASP A 91 -0.90 -6.72 14.59
C ASP A 91 -0.85 -7.62 13.34
N THR A 92 -1.89 -7.61 12.51
CA THR A 92 -1.96 -8.35 11.24
C THR A 92 -1.73 -7.40 10.06
N ARG A 93 -0.74 -7.71 9.23
CA ARG A 93 -0.45 -6.96 8.01
C ARG A 93 -1.31 -7.50 6.87
N TRP A 94 -2.34 -6.77 6.50
CA TRP A 94 -3.30 -7.14 5.46
C TRP A 94 -2.84 -6.82 4.06
N SER A 95 -2.21 -5.65 3.87
CA SER A 95 -1.50 -5.35 2.64
C SER A 95 -0.01 -5.35 2.90
N THR A 96 0.73 -6.09 2.09
CA THR A 96 2.18 -6.24 2.20
C THR A 96 2.88 -5.73 0.94
N ASP A 97 4.20 -5.79 0.92
CA ASP A 97 5.03 -5.53 -0.25
C ASP A 97 6.02 -6.69 -0.41
N LEU A 98 6.29 -7.08 -1.65
CA LEU A 98 7.19 -8.20 -1.94
C LEU A 98 8.66 -7.89 -1.62
N GLY A 99 8.98 -6.60 -1.42
CA GLY A 99 10.34 -6.16 -1.18
C GLY A 99 11.26 -6.31 -2.39
N PRO A 100 12.57 -6.07 -2.21
CA PRO A 100 13.54 -6.21 -3.28
C PRO A 100 13.84 -7.68 -3.59
N GLN A 101 14.45 -7.90 -4.73
CA GLN A 101 15.15 -9.13 -5.06
C GLN A 101 16.67 -8.87 -4.98
N ASP A 102 17.44 -9.90 -4.63
CA ASP A 102 18.90 -9.82 -4.62
C ASP A 102 19.44 -9.45 -6.00
N TYR A 103 20.22 -8.38 -6.08
CA TYR A 103 20.70 -7.83 -7.33
C TYR A 103 21.67 -8.78 -8.04
N ASN A 104 22.56 -9.43 -7.30
CA ASN A 104 23.50 -10.38 -7.89
C ASN A 104 22.75 -11.56 -8.55
N SER A 105 21.61 -11.97 -7.98
CA SER A 105 20.78 -13.03 -8.56
C SER A 105 20.19 -12.66 -9.93
N LEU A 106 19.99 -11.36 -10.20
CA LEU A 106 19.49 -10.82 -11.47
C LEU A 106 20.62 -10.50 -12.44
N GLU A 107 21.65 -9.78 -11.98
CA GLU A 107 22.80 -9.38 -12.79
C GLU A 107 23.57 -10.59 -13.34
N SER A 108 23.69 -11.67 -12.54
CA SER A 108 24.27 -12.94 -12.99
C SER A 108 23.48 -13.62 -14.12
N LYS A 109 22.24 -13.19 -14.37
CA LYS A 109 21.38 -13.64 -15.50
C LYS A 109 21.36 -12.65 -16.66
N GLY A 110 22.21 -11.58 -16.60
CA GLY A 110 22.30 -10.57 -17.63
C GLY A 110 21.21 -9.50 -17.61
N ILE A 111 20.45 -9.40 -16.50
CA ILE A 111 19.42 -8.35 -16.36
C ILE A 111 20.08 -7.02 -16.05
N ASP A 112 19.89 -6.01 -16.91
CA ASP A 112 20.36 -4.65 -16.65
C ASP A 112 19.42 -3.93 -15.65
N LEU A 113 19.88 -3.81 -14.41
CA LEU A 113 19.13 -3.18 -13.32
C LEU A 113 19.35 -1.67 -13.22
N TRP A 114 20.37 -1.13 -13.92
CA TRP A 114 20.81 0.26 -13.74
C TRP A 114 20.29 1.20 -14.81
N ASN A 115 19.89 0.66 -15.95
CA ASN A 115 19.12 1.40 -16.94
C ASN A 115 17.73 1.71 -16.39
N LYS A 116 17.35 2.99 -16.40
CA LYS A 116 16.07 3.49 -15.88
C LYS A 116 15.16 4.08 -16.95
N SER A 117 15.45 3.81 -18.23
CA SER A 117 14.52 4.15 -19.31
C SER A 117 13.20 3.36 -19.15
N GLN A 118 12.13 3.80 -19.79
CA GLN A 118 10.82 3.14 -19.75
C GLN A 118 10.90 1.68 -20.21
N GLU A 119 11.78 1.36 -21.15
CA GLU A 119 11.95 0.04 -21.77
C GLU A 119 13.00 -0.83 -21.06
N SER A 120 13.50 -0.41 -19.91
CA SER A 120 14.55 -1.12 -19.18
C SER A 120 14.13 -2.52 -18.74
N ASP A 121 15.06 -3.46 -18.75
CA ASP A 121 14.89 -4.81 -18.19
C ASP A 121 14.56 -4.78 -16.69
N ARG A 122 14.99 -3.74 -15.98
CA ARG A 122 14.65 -3.54 -14.57
C ARG A 122 13.16 -3.70 -14.31
N TRP A 123 12.32 -3.16 -15.18
CA TRP A 123 10.86 -3.18 -14.99
C TRP A 123 10.22 -4.51 -15.39
N LYS A 124 10.95 -5.38 -16.06
CA LYS A 124 10.53 -6.78 -16.34
C LYS A 124 10.68 -7.66 -15.11
N VAL A 125 11.50 -7.27 -14.12
CA VAL A 125 11.60 -7.95 -12.83
C VAL A 125 10.27 -7.83 -12.10
N PHE A 126 9.67 -8.98 -11.74
CA PHE A 126 8.31 -9.04 -11.22
C PHE A 126 8.07 -8.11 -10.03
N ARG A 127 8.98 -8.09 -9.05
CA ARG A 127 8.87 -7.26 -7.85
C ARG A 127 9.12 -5.77 -8.07
N TYR A 128 9.51 -5.34 -9.28
CA TYR A 128 9.93 -3.96 -9.54
C TYR A 128 8.93 -3.15 -10.34
N ASN A 129 7.85 -3.78 -10.83
CA ASN A 129 6.82 -3.09 -11.60
C ASN A 129 5.49 -2.99 -10.84
N ASN A 130 4.63 -2.06 -11.27
CA ASN A 130 3.38 -1.74 -10.60
C ASN A 130 2.34 -2.87 -10.57
N LEU A 131 2.48 -3.90 -11.39
CA LEU A 131 1.58 -5.05 -11.36
C LEU A 131 1.76 -5.90 -10.10
N ALA A 132 2.90 -5.76 -9.42
CA ALA A 132 3.24 -6.49 -8.20
C ALA A 132 3.20 -5.63 -6.92
N HIS A 133 2.61 -4.44 -6.99
CA HIS A 133 2.49 -3.50 -5.86
C HIS A 133 1.05 -3.11 -5.57
N ASN A 134 0.79 -2.49 -4.43
CA ASN A 134 -0.54 -2.06 -3.96
C ASN A 134 -0.96 -0.74 -4.64
N THR A 135 -1.01 -0.73 -5.96
CA THR A 135 -1.28 0.46 -6.75
C THR A 135 -2.14 0.14 -7.97
N LEU A 136 -2.38 1.14 -8.81
CA LEU A 136 -3.18 0.99 -10.01
C LEU A 136 -2.34 0.51 -11.20
N SER A 137 -3.00 -0.12 -12.16
CA SER A 137 -2.49 -0.26 -13.51
C SER A 137 -3.60 -0.06 -14.54
N PHE A 138 -3.30 0.63 -15.63
CA PHE A 138 -4.18 0.91 -16.74
C PHE A 138 -3.78 0.03 -17.93
N ASP A 139 -4.69 -0.82 -18.43
CA ASP A 139 -4.44 -1.76 -19.51
C ASP A 139 -3.19 -2.62 -19.31
N ASN A 140 -2.87 -2.98 -18.05
CA ASN A 140 -1.64 -3.68 -17.64
C ASN A 140 -0.32 -2.98 -18.05
N LYS A 141 -0.35 -1.66 -18.28
CA LYS A 141 0.84 -0.88 -18.60
C LYS A 141 1.64 -0.55 -17.33
N TYR A 142 2.93 -0.34 -17.52
CA TYR A 142 3.81 0.14 -16.46
C TYR A 142 3.61 1.64 -16.19
N GLN A 143 3.89 2.04 -14.95
CA GLN A 143 3.97 3.44 -14.56
C GLN A 143 5.03 4.16 -15.39
N ASN A 144 4.84 5.47 -15.64
CA ASN A 144 5.82 6.31 -16.29
C ASN A 144 7.04 6.50 -15.37
N VAL A 145 8.20 6.03 -15.81
CA VAL A 145 9.45 6.09 -15.03
C VAL A 145 9.91 7.53 -14.75
N ASN A 146 9.55 8.49 -15.60
CA ASN A 146 9.89 9.91 -15.44
C ASN A 146 8.86 10.66 -14.57
N GLY A 147 7.79 10.00 -14.18
CA GLY A 147 6.78 10.57 -13.30
C GLY A 147 7.30 10.78 -11.88
N TYR A 148 6.64 11.69 -11.17
CA TYR A 148 6.86 11.91 -9.75
C TYR A 148 5.52 12.13 -9.06
N ALA A 149 5.27 11.39 -7.98
CA ALA A 149 4.08 11.48 -7.15
C ALA A 149 4.36 12.27 -5.87
N THR A 150 3.56 13.30 -5.61
CA THR A 150 3.65 14.12 -4.39
C THR A 150 2.56 13.77 -3.40
N ILE A 151 2.82 13.92 -2.09
CA ILE A 151 1.77 14.02 -1.07
C ILE A 151 1.31 15.48 -1.05
N THR A 152 0.07 15.73 -1.46
CA THR A 152 -0.47 17.08 -1.68
C THR A 152 -1.27 17.61 -0.51
N ASP A 153 -1.90 16.74 0.26
CA ASP A 153 -2.73 17.12 1.40
C ASP A 153 -2.76 16.00 2.44
N PHE A 154 -2.95 16.35 3.71
CA PHE A 154 -3.02 15.40 4.82
C PHE A 154 -3.61 16.04 6.09
N SER A 155 -4.17 15.21 6.97
CA SER A 155 -4.69 15.61 8.27
C SER A 155 -4.52 14.49 9.30
N ASP A 156 -4.21 14.87 10.54
CA ASP A 156 -4.12 13.98 11.71
C ASP A 156 -5.36 14.04 12.62
N ASN A 157 -6.49 14.55 12.11
CA ASN A 157 -7.77 14.54 12.82
C ASN A 157 -8.14 13.10 13.23
N GLU A 158 -8.39 12.86 14.51
CA GLU A 158 -8.65 11.52 15.07
C GLU A 158 -9.81 10.78 14.40
N ASN A 159 -10.85 11.52 14.01
CA ASN A 159 -12.04 10.94 13.40
C ASN A 159 -11.85 10.69 11.89
N TYR A 160 -10.88 11.39 11.28
CA TYR A 160 -10.61 11.28 9.85
C TYR A 160 -9.16 11.62 9.54
N MET A 161 -8.24 10.68 9.85
CA MET A 161 -6.84 10.82 9.44
C MET A 161 -6.69 10.48 7.96
N TYR A 162 -6.02 11.34 7.18
CA TYR A 162 -5.85 11.05 5.75
C TYR A 162 -4.54 11.59 5.18
N ALA A 163 -4.18 11.04 4.03
CA ALA A 163 -3.15 11.58 3.14
C ALA A 163 -3.58 11.39 1.68
N ILE A 164 -3.31 12.40 0.85
CA ILE A 164 -3.64 12.41 -0.59
C ILE A 164 -2.36 12.55 -1.39
N ALA A 165 -2.17 11.68 -2.37
CA ALA A 165 -1.08 11.73 -3.35
C ALA A 165 -1.62 12.10 -4.73
N ASP A 166 -0.92 12.99 -5.42
CA ASP A 166 -1.11 13.24 -6.85
C ASP A 166 -0.21 12.27 -7.65
N LEU A 167 -0.85 11.37 -8.38
CA LEU A 167 -0.22 10.34 -9.21
C LEU A 167 -0.28 10.70 -10.71
N THR A 168 -0.72 11.89 -11.07
CA THR A 168 -1.00 12.28 -12.46
C THR A 168 0.23 12.08 -13.36
N LYS A 169 1.42 12.49 -12.91
CA LYS A 169 2.64 12.31 -13.69
C LYS A 169 3.11 10.86 -13.78
N ILE A 170 2.75 10.03 -12.82
CA ILE A 170 3.03 8.58 -12.81
C ILE A 170 2.23 7.86 -13.91
N TYR A 171 1.02 8.34 -14.20
CA TYR A 171 0.12 7.77 -15.22
C TYR A 171 -0.05 8.68 -16.44
N GLU A 172 0.93 9.57 -16.71
CA GLU A 172 0.93 10.41 -17.89
C GLU A 172 0.85 9.57 -19.18
N GLY A 173 -0.07 9.94 -20.08
CA GLY A 173 -0.39 9.18 -21.30
C GLY A 173 -1.32 7.98 -21.09
N GLN A 174 -1.70 7.66 -19.83
CA GLN A 174 -2.65 6.60 -19.46
C GLN A 174 -3.95 7.19 -18.88
N ALA A 175 -3.85 8.32 -18.18
CA ALA A 175 -4.97 9.10 -17.66
C ALA A 175 -4.65 10.60 -17.72
N LYS A 176 -5.69 11.46 -17.66
CA LYS A 176 -5.52 12.93 -17.59
C LYS A 176 -5.13 13.39 -16.20
N GLU A 177 -5.72 12.78 -15.17
CA GLU A 177 -5.45 13.07 -13.76
C GLU A 177 -5.70 11.81 -12.95
N VAL A 178 -4.83 11.53 -11.98
CA VAL A 178 -5.00 10.44 -11.02
C VAL A 178 -4.60 10.94 -9.65
N LYS A 179 -5.53 10.86 -8.70
CA LYS A 179 -5.26 11.15 -7.29
C LYS A 179 -5.65 9.96 -6.45
N ARG A 180 -4.86 9.65 -5.45
CA ARG A 180 -5.14 8.61 -4.45
C ARG A 180 -5.16 9.21 -3.07
N GLY A 181 -6.25 9.02 -2.35
CA GLY A 181 -6.35 9.25 -0.93
C GLY A 181 -6.36 7.94 -0.15
N VAL A 182 -5.70 7.92 0.99
CA VAL A 182 -5.85 6.89 2.01
C VAL A 182 -6.28 7.54 3.30
N ALA A 183 -7.24 6.93 4.01
CA ALA A 183 -7.75 7.45 5.26
C ALA A 183 -7.95 6.36 6.31
N ILE A 184 -7.89 6.73 7.59
CA ILE A 184 -8.44 5.97 8.72
C ILE A 184 -9.67 6.75 9.19
N VAL A 185 -10.81 6.07 9.20
CA VAL A 185 -12.12 6.65 9.53
C VAL A 185 -12.55 6.18 10.91
N ASP A 186 -12.85 7.14 11.79
CA ASP A 186 -13.34 6.94 13.16
C ASP A 186 -12.52 5.93 13.98
N SER A 187 -11.24 5.76 13.61
CA SER A 187 -10.30 4.76 14.17
C SER A 187 -10.75 3.29 13.99
N HIS A 188 -11.68 2.99 13.09
CA HIS A 188 -12.29 1.69 12.93
C HIS A 188 -11.90 0.94 11.64
N TYR A 189 -11.81 1.65 10.52
CA TYR A 189 -11.50 1.06 9.22
C TYR A 189 -10.68 2.01 8.36
N ALA A 190 -10.10 1.49 7.30
CA ALA A 190 -9.38 2.31 6.33
C ALA A 190 -10.14 2.42 5.01
N VAL A 191 -9.87 3.52 4.30
CA VAL A 191 -10.37 3.79 2.96
C VAL A 191 -9.20 4.03 2.02
N VAL A 192 -9.27 3.46 0.83
CA VAL A 192 -8.44 3.82 -0.32
C VAL A 192 -9.36 4.33 -1.41
N ARG A 193 -9.23 5.62 -1.75
CA ARG A 193 -10.04 6.27 -2.78
C ARG A 193 -9.15 6.80 -3.88
N ASP A 194 -9.46 6.40 -5.12
CA ASP A 194 -8.83 6.91 -6.31
C ASP A 194 -9.83 7.73 -7.12
N GLU A 195 -9.42 8.92 -7.56
CA GLU A 195 -10.17 9.76 -8.50
C GLU A 195 -9.37 9.86 -9.79
N VAL A 196 -9.97 9.38 -10.88
CA VAL A 196 -9.32 9.21 -12.17
C VAL A 196 -10.08 9.99 -13.24
N LYS A 197 -9.44 10.97 -13.89
CA LYS A 197 -9.93 11.57 -15.12
C LYS A 197 -9.36 10.81 -16.31
N THR A 198 -10.22 10.14 -17.05
CA THR A 198 -9.85 9.27 -18.16
C THR A 198 -9.50 10.04 -19.43
N LEU A 199 -8.74 9.40 -20.31
CA LEU A 199 -8.49 9.86 -21.68
C LEU A 199 -9.68 9.58 -22.59
N GLY A 200 -9.54 9.91 -23.88
CA GLY A 200 -10.58 9.77 -24.90
C GLY A 200 -10.86 8.33 -25.34
N GLN A 201 -10.22 7.33 -24.76
CA GLN A 201 -10.44 5.91 -25.06
C GLN A 201 -10.88 5.17 -23.81
N PRO A 202 -11.72 4.12 -23.94
CA PRO A 202 -11.99 3.21 -22.83
C PRO A 202 -10.70 2.58 -22.34
N THR A 203 -10.57 2.35 -21.03
CA THR A 203 -9.42 1.69 -20.43
C THR A 203 -9.86 0.73 -19.33
N VAL A 204 -9.15 -0.37 -19.19
CA VAL A 204 -9.34 -1.31 -18.09
C VAL A 204 -8.39 -0.94 -16.97
N ILE A 205 -8.95 -0.61 -15.81
CA ILE A 205 -8.15 -0.39 -14.61
C ILE A 205 -8.11 -1.66 -13.76
N ARG A 206 -6.94 -1.96 -13.22
CA ARG A 206 -6.73 -2.94 -12.15
C ARG A 206 -6.36 -2.21 -10.88
N TRP A 207 -7.18 -2.38 -9.84
CA TRP A 207 -6.85 -2.04 -8.47
C TRP A 207 -6.31 -3.27 -7.78
N ASN A 208 -5.12 -3.18 -7.18
CA ASN A 208 -4.38 -4.34 -6.70
C ASN A 208 -3.90 -4.15 -5.26
N MET A 209 -4.02 -5.22 -4.46
CA MET A 209 -3.46 -5.34 -3.12
C MET A 209 -2.75 -6.67 -2.97
N VAL A 210 -1.50 -6.62 -2.50
CA VAL A 210 -0.65 -7.78 -2.20
C VAL A 210 -0.94 -8.23 -0.78
N THR A 211 -1.19 -9.51 -0.56
CA THR A 211 -1.51 -10.04 0.76
C THR A 211 -0.97 -11.45 1.00
N GLU A 212 -0.68 -11.76 2.25
CA GLU A 212 -0.39 -13.11 2.75
C GLU A 212 -1.66 -13.78 3.32
N ALA A 213 -2.77 -13.04 3.40
CA ALA A 213 -4.04 -13.57 3.87
C ALA A 213 -4.66 -14.53 2.86
N GLN A 214 -5.49 -15.45 3.34
CA GLN A 214 -6.31 -16.33 2.51
C GLN A 214 -7.55 -15.57 2.03
N PRO A 215 -7.72 -15.34 0.71
CA PRO A 215 -8.86 -14.61 0.18
C PRO A 215 -10.03 -15.53 -0.13
N ALA A 216 -11.24 -15.02 0.08
CA ALA A 216 -12.49 -15.61 -0.41
C ALA A 216 -13.35 -14.49 -1.02
N ILE A 217 -13.71 -14.60 -2.29
CA ILE A 217 -14.69 -13.70 -2.93
C ILE A 217 -16.06 -14.14 -2.40
N ILE A 218 -16.72 -13.29 -1.61
CA ILE A 218 -17.98 -13.61 -0.93
C ILE A 218 -19.19 -12.82 -1.49
N GLY A 219 -18.95 -11.92 -2.44
CA GLY A 219 -19.98 -11.11 -3.08
C GLY A 219 -19.46 -10.42 -4.35
N GLU A 220 -20.35 -9.73 -5.05
CA GLU A 220 -20.01 -9.01 -6.28
C GLU A 220 -19.01 -7.89 -6.06
N HIS A 221 -18.93 -7.38 -4.82
CA HIS A 221 -18.09 -6.24 -4.43
C HIS A 221 -17.20 -6.54 -3.21
N THR A 222 -17.15 -7.80 -2.74
CA THR A 222 -16.54 -8.09 -1.44
C THR A 222 -15.61 -9.29 -1.48
N ILE A 223 -14.39 -9.09 -0.97
CA ILE A 223 -13.44 -10.17 -0.66
C ILE A 223 -13.25 -10.21 0.85
N GLN A 224 -13.44 -11.38 1.46
CA GLN A 224 -13.01 -11.65 2.82
C GLN A 224 -11.57 -12.15 2.82
N LEU A 225 -10.74 -11.57 3.66
CA LEU A 225 -9.38 -12.00 3.93
C LEU A 225 -9.30 -12.62 5.32
N SER A 226 -8.56 -13.72 5.46
CA SER A 226 -8.36 -14.40 6.75
C SER A 226 -6.88 -14.64 6.99
N GLN A 227 -6.35 -14.19 8.14
CA GLN A 227 -4.95 -14.34 8.51
C GLN A 227 -4.80 -14.23 10.03
N ASN A 228 -3.96 -15.08 10.65
CA ASN A 228 -3.66 -15.06 12.08
C ASN A 228 -4.89 -15.18 13.01
N GLY A 229 -5.99 -15.79 12.54
CA GLY A 229 -7.24 -15.87 13.29
C GLY A 229 -8.14 -14.64 13.17
N GLU A 230 -7.67 -13.58 12.51
CA GLU A 230 -8.42 -12.35 12.26
C GLU A 230 -9.03 -12.36 10.85
N LYS A 231 -10.04 -11.51 10.65
CA LYS A 231 -10.68 -11.30 9.34
C LYS A 231 -10.70 -9.83 8.96
N LEU A 232 -10.65 -9.59 7.64
CA LEU A 232 -10.81 -8.28 7.02
C LEU A 232 -11.77 -8.40 5.84
N LEU A 233 -12.68 -7.45 5.70
CA LEU A 233 -13.44 -7.26 4.46
C LEU A 233 -12.75 -6.20 3.59
N LEU A 234 -12.50 -6.54 2.34
CA LEU A 234 -12.19 -5.61 1.27
C LEU A 234 -13.49 -5.40 0.50
N GLU A 235 -14.09 -4.23 0.67
CA GLU A 235 -15.37 -3.86 0.08
C GLU A 235 -15.19 -2.74 -0.94
N VAL A 236 -15.69 -2.96 -2.16
CA VAL A 236 -15.63 -1.99 -3.25
C VAL A 236 -16.96 -1.26 -3.32
N GLU A 237 -16.98 0.03 -2.96
CA GLU A 237 -18.18 0.86 -3.02
C GLU A 237 -18.34 1.54 -4.39
N SER A 238 -17.22 1.74 -5.11
CA SER A 238 -17.21 2.35 -6.43
C SER A 238 -16.02 1.84 -7.25
N PRO A 239 -16.17 1.63 -8.56
CA PRO A 239 -17.38 1.80 -9.36
C PRO A 239 -18.40 0.67 -9.15
N ALA A 240 -19.65 0.91 -9.59
CA ALA A 240 -20.73 -0.05 -9.40
C ALA A 240 -20.57 -1.35 -10.22
N LYS A 241 -19.73 -1.34 -11.26
CA LYS A 241 -19.43 -2.53 -12.06
C LYS A 241 -17.96 -2.87 -11.94
N VAL A 242 -17.69 -3.91 -11.18
CA VAL A 242 -16.34 -4.44 -10.97
C VAL A 242 -16.33 -5.94 -11.22
N ARG A 243 -15.15 -6.45 -11.53
CA ARG A 243 -14.87 -7.88 -11.55
C ARG A 243 -13.88 -8.17 -10.43
N MET A 244 -14.39 -8.65 -9.31
CA MET A 244 -13.54 -9.05 -8.19
C MET A 244 -12.63 -10.19 -8.60
N LYS A 245 -11.36 -10.12 -8.26
CA LYS A 245 -10.32 -11.07 -8.69
C LYS A 245 -9.29 -11.35 -7.61
N THR A 246 -8.70 -12.51 -7.74
CA THR A 246 -7.41 -12.84 -7.16
C THR A 246 -6.43 -13.15 -8.29
N TRP A 247 -5.16 -12.83 -8.09
CA TRP A 247 -4.10 -13.16 -9.05
C TRP A 247 -2.96 -13.86 -8.33
N SER A 248 -2.30 -14.76 -9.06
CA SER A 248 -1.11 -15.44 -8.54
C SER A 248 0.05 -14.47 -8.38
N ALA A 249 0.78 -14.58 -7.28
CA ALA A 249 2.07 -13.94 -7.11
C ALA A 249 3.24 -14.76 -7.69
N THR A 250 2.92 -15.80 -8.48
CA THR A 250 3.93 -16.55 -9.21
C THR A 250 4.50 -15.68 -10.31
N SER A 251 5.81 -15.49 -10.27
CA SER A 251 6.50 -14.72 -11.29
C SER A 251 6.51 -15.45 -12.64
N PRO A 252 6.36 -14.72 -13.76
CA PRO A 252 6.42 -15.30 -15.09
C PRO A 252 7.84 -15.68 -15.53
N ASN A 253 8.88 -15.11 -14.92
CA ASN A 253 10.25 -15.30 -15.35
C ASN A 253 11.01 -16.25 -14.44
N SER A 254 11.88 -17.09 -15.01
CA SER A 254 12.69 -18.06 -14.25
C SER A 254 13.75 -17.42 -13.35
N TRP A 255 14.12 -16.17 -13.63
CA TRP A 255 15.10 -15.42 -12.83
C TRP A 255 14.48 -14.67 -11.65
N ASP A 256 13.17 -14.54 -11.60
CA ASP A 256 12.50 -13.83 -10.53
C ASP A 256 12.46 -14.63 -9.22
N ALA A 257 12.50 -13.92 -8.11
CA ALA A 257 12.31 -14.51 -6.79
C ALA A 257 10.90 -15.09 -6.63
N LYS A 258 10.81 -16.25 -5.98
CA LYS A 258 9.53 -16.86 -5.61
C LYS A 258 8.85 -16.04 -4.51
N ASN A 259 7.51 -16.06 -4.51
CA ASN A 259 6.66 -15.37 -3.56
C ASN A 259 5.72 -16.36 -2.85
N PRO A 260 6.25 -17.33 -2.07
CA PRO A 260 5.42 -18.34 -1.43
C PRO A 260 4.48 -17.72 -0.41
N GLY A 261 3.23 -18.19 -0.37
CA GLY A 261 2.24 -17.73 0.59
C GLY A 261 1.63 -16.36 0.29
N VAL A 262 1.98 -15.75 -0.85
CA VAL A 262 1.46 -14.43 -1.26
C VAL A 262 0.47 -14.59 -2.41
N THR A 263 -0.57 -13.80 -2.38
CA THR A 263 -1.53 -13.63 -3.48
C THR A 263 -1.84 -12.16 -3.69
N PHE A 264 -2.42 -11.83 -4.84
CA PHE A 264 -2.97 -10.52 -5.11
C PHE A 264 -4.48 -10.57 -5.07
N VAL A 265 -5.10 -9.54 -4.51
CA VAL A 265 -6.55 -9.39 -4.41
C VAL A 265 -6.96 -8.00 -4.91
N GLY A 266 -8.15 -7.89 -5.41
CA GLY A 266 -8.70 -6.61 -5.87
C GLY A 266 -9.74 -6.81 -6.96
N PHE A 267 -9.74 -5.90 -7.92
CA PHE A 267 -10.74 -5.92 -9.00
C PHE A 267 -10.20 -5.30 -10.28
N GLU A 268 -10.89 -5.60 -11.36
CA GLU A 268 -10.82 -4.89 -12.64
C GLU A 268 -12.13 -4.16 -12.90
N ALA A 269 -12.04 -2.98 -13.51
CA ALA A 269 -13.19 -2.21 -13.98
C ALA A 269 -12.88 -1.58 -15.33
N GLU A 270 -13.91 -1.48 -16.18
CA GLU A 270 -13.84 -0.71 -17.42
C GLU A 270 -14.23 0.74 -17.13
N LEU A 271 -13.33 1.67 -17.38
CA LEU A 271 -13.55 3.09 -17.20
C LEU A 271 -13.99 3.72 -18.54
N ARG A 272 -15.00 4.59 -18.45
CA ARG A 272 -15.52 5.30 -19.61
C ARG A 272 -14.54 6.38 -20.08
N PRO A 273 -14.51 6.68 -21.40
CA PRO A 273 -13.66 7.75 -21.92
C PRO A 273 -14.17 9.13 -21.51
N ASN A 274 -13.24 10.09 -21.31
CA ASN A 274 -13.51 11.50 -20.99
C ASN A 274 -14.41 11.71 -19.77
N THR A 275 -14.30 10.86 -18.75
CA THR A 275 -15.07 10.96 -17.51
C THR A 275 -14.15 11.13 -16.30
N THR A 276 -14.75 11.51 -15.18
CA THR A 276 -14.13 11.34 -13.87
C THR A 276 -14.74 10.10 -13.24
N GLU A 277 -13.91 9.11 -12.97
CA GLU A 277 -14.29 7.85 -12.35
C GLU A 277 -13.71 7.78 -10.94
N VAL A 278 -14.44 7.14 -10.05
CA VAL A 278 -14.03 6.93 -8.66
C VAL A 278 -13.86 5.44 -8.42
N LEU A 279 -12.74 5.07 -7.79
CA LEU A 279 -12.51 3.74 -7.25
C LEU A 279 -12.44 3.89 -5.73
N GLN A 280 -13.37 3.30 -5.01
CA GLN A 280 -13.41 3.42 -3.55
C GLN A 280 -13.48 2.05 -2.90
N VAL A 281 -12.50 1.79 -2.06
CA VAL A 281 -12.36 0.54 -1.33
C VAL A 281 -12.31 0.83 0.16
N LYS A 282 -13.15 0.15 0.93
CA LYS A 282 -13.06 0.07 2.38
C LYS A 282 -12.31 -1.20 2.79
N LEU A 283 -11.39 -1.06 3.72
CA LEU A 283 -10.66 -2.15 4.38
C LEU A 283 -11.16 -2.22 5.82
N ILE A 284 -12.07 -3.17 6.09
CA ILE A 284 -12.89 -3.22 7.30
C ILE A 284 -12.45 -4.42 8.14
N PRO A 285 -11.65 -4.22 9.21
CA PRO A 285 -11.34 -5.27 10.16
C PRO A 285 -12.60 -5.77 10.87
N GLU A 286 -12.65 -7.06 11.22
CA GLU A 286 -13.77 -7.61 11.99
C GLU A 286 -13.95 -6.86 13.31
N GLY A 287 -15.19 -6.38 13.57
CA GLY A 287 -15.52 -5.59 14.76
C GLY A 287 -16.99 -5.17 14.78
N ASN A 288 -17.41 -4.64 15.93
CA ASN A 288 -18.76 -4.11 16.11
C ASN A 288 -18.72 -2.58 16.03
N PHE A 289 -18.74 -2.03 14.82
CA PHE A 289 -18.75 -0.60 14.54
C PHE A 289 -19.48 -0.31 13.22
N ASP A 290 -19.87 0.93 13.02
CA ASP A 290 -20.50 1.37 11.79
C ASP A 290 -19.43 1.72 10.73
N SER A 291 -19.50 1.09 9.57
CA SER A 291 -18.69 1.38 8.40
C SER A 291 -19.47 2.03 7.25
N SER A 292 -20.72 2.43 7.50
CA SER A 292 -21.62 2.98 6.47
C SER A 292 -21.37 4.45 6.14
N LYS A 293 -20.45 5.11 6.86
CA LYS A 293 -20.14 6.54 6.64
C LYS A 293 -19.82 6.81 5.17
N GLU A 294 -20.53 7.77 4.58
CA GLU A 294 -20.27 8.24 3.23
C GLU A 294 -18.88 8.90 3.14
N ILE A 295 -18.11 8.53 2.15
CA ILE A 295 -16.78 9.08 1.91
C ILE A 295 -16.87 10.14 0.82
N MET A 296 -16.63 11.37 1.21
CA MET A 296 -16.68 12.53 0.33
C MET A 296 -15.58 12.50 -0.76
N PRO A 297 -15.70 13.30 -1.83
CA PRO A 297 -14.61 13.53 -2.79
C PRO A 297 -13.31 13.96 -2.10
N LEU A 298 -12.15 13.63 -2.69
CA LEU A 298 -10.83 13.95 -2.11
C LEU A 298 -10.65 15.45 -1.81
N THR A 299 -11.28 16.32 -2.60
CA THR A 299 -11.26 17.79 -2.39
C THR A 299 -11.89 18.23 -1.07
N ASP A 300 -12.79 17.40 -0.55
CA ASP A 300 -13.60 17.72 0.64
C ASP A 300 -13.10 17.03 1.91
N TRP A 301 -12.07 16.19 1.81
CA TRP A 301 -11.49 15.47 2.96
C TRP A 301 -10.99 16.42 4.06
N LYS A 302 -10.54 17.61 3.70
CA LYS A 302 -10.13 18.65 4.65
C LYS A 302 -11.27 19.21 5.53
N ASN A 303 -12.52 18.90 5.17
CA ASN A 303 -13.71 19.37 5.89
C ASN A 303 -14.27 18.32 6.87
N ASN A 304 -13.64 17.13 6.99
CA ASN A 304 -14.05 16.05 7.88
C ASN A 304 -13.43 16.14 9.28
#